data_4510dfe19dea1c0b1b1e6ec9faeecf6e
#
_entry.id   4510dfe19dea1c0b1b1e6ec9faeecf6e
#
_cell.length_a   1.000
_cell.length_b   1.000
_cell.length_c   1.000
_cell.angle_alpha   90.00
_cell.angle_beta   90.00
_cell.angle_gamma   90.00
#
_symmetry.space_group_name_H-M   'P 1'
#
loop_
_entity.id
_entity.type
_entity.pdbx_description
1 polymer ?
#
loop_
_entity_poly.entity_id
_entity_poly.type
_entity_poly.pdbx_seq_one_letter_code
_entity_poly.pdbx_strand_id
1 'polypeptide(L)'
;MAFFHVRTYLQQASPNDFDEHLLQSTLHHGPQAIIWQGQQGLVVPRTYAQHPRFKYSQEQLQALGWPLTVRQSGGGVVPQGHGIWNISLAWRQYGRPLDLAGPAYALLCRPLQKAFADVGIKANTQAVEGSFCDGRYNLAVWHQHQAKKIVGTAQVWRRCAPPLTVPPPTRQAGDPSDWHVVLCHALVLIHVDHELVTHYANLVEQTLERTQRYHAQRIVSLNTLNISSEQWLSRLQYHLRQQAVPHDQALPSHSGSNHEQHSLPIFS
;
A
#
# COMPACT_ATOMS: atom_id res chain seq x y z
N MET A 1 5.22 24.86 4.60
CA MET A 1 5.21 23.53 3.97
C MET A 1 5.34 22.52 5.10
N ALA A 2 4.39 21.61 5.26
CA ALA A 2 4.44 20.59 6.31
C ALA A 2 5.14 19.33 5.78
N PHE A 3 5.84 18.60 6.66
CA PHE A 3 6.49 17.32 6.36
C PHE A 3 5.89 16.22 7.21
N PHE A 4 6.07 14.98 6.79
CA PHE A 4 5.63 13.84 7.58
C PHE A 4 6.49 13.66 8.83
N HIS A 5 5.85 13.39 9.94
CA HIS A 5 6.54 12.95 11.15
C HIS A 5 6.88 11.45 11.02
N VAL A 6 8.18 11.14 10.86
CA VAL A 6 8.66 9.78 10.57
C VAL A 6 9.00 9.05 11.85
N ARG A 7 8.36 7.89 12.08
CA ARG A 7 8.63 6.98 13.22
C ARG A 7 8.90 5.56 12.71
N THR A 8 9.61 4.79 13.52
CA THR A 8 9.87 3.37 13.25
C THR A 8 9.50 2.55 14.49
N TYR A 9 8.66 1.54 14.28
CA TYR A 9 8.24 0.59 15.30
C TYR A 9 8.67 -0.81 14.86
N LEU A 10 9.62 -1.40 15.59
CA LEU A 10 10.11 -2.75 15.29
C LEU A 10 9.30 -3.85 16.00
N GLN A 11 8.38 -3.48 16.90
CA GLN A 11 7.48 -4.43 17.53
C GLN A 11 6.37 -4.82 16.54
N GLN A 12 6.05 -6.11 16.51
CA GLN A 12 4.99 -6.64 15.66
C GLN A 12 3.61 -6.18 16.15
N ALA A 13 2.80 -5.64 15.25
CA ALA A 13 1.44 -5.19 15.52
C ALA A 13 0.43 -5.90 14.62
N SER A 14 -0.81 -6.02 15.10
CA SER A 14 -1.93 -6.45 14.26
C SER A 14 -2.14 -5.42 13.15
N PRO A 15 -2.10 -5.81 11.85
CA PRO A 15 -2.19 -4.86 10.75
C PRO A 15 -3.46 -4.01 10.78
N ASN A 16 -4.60 -4.62 11.11
CA ASN A 16 -5.87 -3.89 11.12
C ASN A 16 -5.96 -2.89 12.27
N ASP A 17 -5.53 -3.26 13.46
CA ASP A 17 -5.54 -2.37 14.64
C ASP A 17 -4.56 -1.22 14.46
N PHE A 18 -3.41 -1.50 13.82
CA PHE A 18 -2.40 -0.48 13.55
C PHE A 18 -2.90 0.56 12.56
N ASP A 19 -3.51 0.16 11.46
CA ASP A 19 -4.07 1.07 10.45
C ASP A 19 -5.16 1.95 11.05
N GLU A 20 -6.06 1.38 11.86
CA GLU A 20 -7.12 2.11 12.54
C GLU A 20 -6.57 3.14 13.52
N HIS A 21 -5.62 2.73 14.36
CA HIS A 21 -4.95 3.61 15.30
C HIS A 21 -4.22 4.75 14.59
N LEU A 22 -3.54 4.48 13.48
CA LEU A 22 -2.83 5.48 12.70
C LEU A 22 -3.77 6.51 12.09
N LEU A 23 -4.90 6.07 11.52
CA LEU A 23 -5.93 6.98 10.99
C LEU A 23 -6.47 7.91 12.08
N GLN A 24 -6.81 7.38 13.25
CA GLN A 24 -7.29 8.18 14.38
C GLN A 24 -6.21 9.13 14.92
N SER A 25 -4.99 8.63 15.11
CA SER A 25 -3.86 9.44 15.58
C SER A 25 -3.57 10.60 14.63
N THR A 26 -3.68 10.40 13.32
CA THR A 26 -3.47 11.44 12.31
C THR A 26 -4.46 12.60 12.43
N LEU A 27 -5.70 12.33 12.86
CA LEU A 27 -6.69 13.38 13.09
C LEU A 27 -6.33 14.30 14.27
N HIS A 28 -5.53 13.85 15.22
CA HIS A 28 -5.15 14.61 16.41
C HIS A 28 -3.72 15.17 16.34
N HIS A 29 -2.80 14.43 15.74
CA HIS A 29 -1.37 14.72 15.77
C HIS A 29 -0.79 15.15 14.40
N GLY A 30 -1.64 15.26 13.37
CA GLY A 30 -1.22 15.65 12.02
C GLY A 30 -0.58 14.51 11.21
N PRO A 31 0.08 14.85 10.09
CA PRO A 31 0.61 13.89 9.12
C PRO A 31 1.70 12.99 9.71
N GLN A 32 1.60 11.69 9.47
CA GLN A 32 2.54 10.70 9.99
C GLN A 32 3.06 9.77 8.89
N ALA A 33 4.33 9.38 9.00
CA ALA A 33 4.94 8.33 8.22
C ALA A 33 5.50 7.29 9.18
N ILE A 34 5.04 6.05 9.10
CA ILE A 34 5.39 5.01 10.05
C ILE A 34 5.95 3.80 9.31
N ILE A 35 7.11 3.31 9.77
CA ILE A 35 7.72 2.06 9.34
C ILE A 35 7.50 1.05 10.46
N TRP A 36 6.92 -0.13 10.13
CA TRP A 36 6.54 -1.11 11.15
C TRP A 36 6.49 -2.53 10.60
N GLN A 37 6.41 -3.53 11.48
CA GLN A 37 6.23 -4.94 11.10
C GLN A 37 4.86 -5.44 11.56
N GLY A 38 4.19 -6.19 10.69
CA GLY A 38 2.98 -6.91 11.04
C GLY A 38 3.28 -8.23 11.77
N GLN A 39 2.34 -8.69 12.59
CA GLN A 39 2.36 -10.06 13.10
C GLN A 39 2.27 -11.04 11.94
N GLN A 40 2.87 -12.24 12.13
CA GLN A 40 2.78 -13.29 11.12
C GLN A 40 1.33 -13.64 10.83
N GLY A 41 1.01 -13.76 9.54
CA GLY A 41 -0.32 -14.11 9.07
C GLY A 41 -0.57 -13.65 7.63
N LEU A 42 -1.81 -13.65 7.24
CA LEU A 42 -2.27 -13.24 5.92
C LEU A 42 -3.36 -12.19 6.07
N VAL A 43 -3.25 -11.13 5.30
CA VAL A 43 -4.22 -10.04 5.27
C VAL A 43 -5.04 -10.13 3.99
N VAL A 44 -6.35 -10.15 4.13
CA VAL A 44 -7.31 -10.27 3.02
C VAL A 44 -8.30 -9.10 3.01
N PRO A 45 -8.84 -8.69 1.86
CA PRO A 45 -9.86 -7.65 1.79
C PRO A 45 -11.23 -8.14 2.31
N ARG A 46 -12.11 -7.21 2.64
CA ARG A 46 -13.47 -7.50 3.15
C ARG A 46 -14.29 -8.43 2.24
N THR A 47 -14.07 -8.41 0.94
CA THR A 47 -14.73 -9.30 -0.02
C THR A 47 -14.46 -10.78 0.25
N TYR A 48 -13.29 -11.11 0.81
CA TYR A 48 -12.98 -12.49 1.22
C TYR A 48 -13.78 -12.91 2.45
N ALA A 49 -13.97 -12.00 3.41
CA ALA A 49 -14.75 -12.28 4.63
C ALA A 49 -16.24 -12.55 4.35
N GLN A 50 -16.75 -12.14 3.19
CA GLN A 50 -18.10 -12.43 2.75
C GLN A 50 -18.27 -13.82 2.13
N HIS A 51 -17.15 -14.54 1.88
CA HIS A 51 -17.19 -15.84 1.25
C HIS A 51 -17.75 -16.92 2.23
N PRO A 52 -18.67 -17.81 1.80
CA PRO A 52 -19.28 -18.82 2.70
C PRO A 52 -18.25 -19.70 3.43
N ARG A 53 -17.11 -19.98 2.81
CA ARG A 53 -16.02 -20.79 3.38
C ARG A 53 -15.01 -19.99 4.18
N PHE A 54 -15.21 -18.70 4.41
CA PHE A 54 -14.21 -17.85 5.07
C PHE A 54 -13.84 -18.35 6.48
N LYS A 55 -14.85 -18.72 7.26
CA LYS A 55 -14.62 -19.28 8.61
C LYS A 55 -13.78 -20.56 8.57
N TYR A 56 -14.08 -21.46 7.67
CA TYR A 56 -13.28 -22.68 7.46
C TYR A 56 -11.82 -22.33 7.08
N SER A 57 -11.62 -21.42 6.12
CA SER A 57 -10.28 -20.95 5.72
C SER A 57 -9.53 -20.35 6.92
N GLN A 58 -10.21 -19.54 7.72
CA GLN A 58 -9.63 -18.89 8.91
C GLN A 58 -9.16 -19.92 9.96
N GLU A 59 -9.97 -20.94 10.23
CA GLU A 59 -9.63 -22.03 11.18
C GLU A 59 -8.43 -22.85 10.67
N GLN A 60 -8.40 -23.20 9.37
CA GLN A 60 -7.28 -23.93 8.78
C GLN A 60 -5.97 -23.14 8.84
N LEU A 61 -5.99 -21.90 8.44
CA LEU A 61 -4.79 -21.04 8.44
C LEU A 61 -4.32 -20.74 9.87
N GLN A 62 -5.24 -20.52 10.81
CA GLN A 62 -4.93 -20.33 12.23
C GLN A 62 -4.20 -21.56 12.81
N ALA A 63 -4.67 -22.77 12.53
CA ALA A 63 -4.05 -24.02 12.97
C ALA A 63 -2.62 -24.22 12.44
N LEU A 64 -2.32 -23.64 11.27
CA LEU A 64 -0.99 -23.63 10.65
C LEU A 64 -0.10 -22.47 11.10
N GLY A 65 -0.55 -21.60 12.02
CA GLY A 65 0.20 -20.46 12.49
C GLY A 65 0.21 -19.26 11.52
N TRP A 66 -0.74 -19.23 10.57
CA TRP A 66 -0.91 -18.16 9.58
C TRP A 66 -2.32 -17.54 9.66
N PRO A 67 -2.69 -16.88 10.77
CA PRO A 67 -4.03 -16.35 10.96
C PRO A 67 -4.43 -15.37 9.85
N LEU A 68 -5.73 -15.36 9.51
CA LEU A 68 -6.31 -14.41 8.56
C LEU A 68 -6.78 -13.15 9.26
N THR A 69 -6.31 -12.01 8.80
CA THR A 69 -6.78 -10.66 9.21
C THR A 69 -7.48 -9.98 8.04
N VAL A 70 -8.61 -9.33 8.31
CA VAL A 70 -9.41 -8.64 7.30
C VAL A 70 -9.08 -7.14 7.30
N ARG A 71 -8.63 -6.60 6.15
CA ARG A 71 -8.38 -5.15 5.98
C ARG A 71 -9.53 -4.44 5.30
N GLN A 72 -9.55 -3.11 5.44
CA GLN A 72 -10.56 -2.23 4.81
C GLN A 72 -10.24 -1.88 3.35
N SER A 73 -8.98 -1.95 2.93
CA SER A 73 -8.57 -1.70 1.54
C SER A 73 -8.89 -2.89 0.63
N GLY A 74 -8.98 -2.63 -0.68
CA GLY A 74 -9.18 -3.66 -1.69
C GLY A 74 -7.93 -4.47 -2.03
N GLY A 75 -8.01 -5.32 -3.07
CA GLY A 75 -6.91 -6.13 -3.59
C GLY A 75 -7.05 -7.62 -3.30
N GLY A 76 -5.95 -8.36 -3.30
CA GLY A 76 -5.87 -9.80 -3.01
C GLY A 76 -5.23 -10.12 -1.65
N VAL A 77 -4.88 -11.38 -1.45
CA VAL A 77 -4.14 -11.85 -0.27
C VAL A 77 -2.77 -11.17 -0.18
N VAL A 78 -2.33 -10.86 1.03
CA VAL A 78 -1.03 -10.26 1.30
C VAL A 78 -0.42 -10.90 2.55
N PRO A 79 0.79 -11.49 2.49
CA PRO A 79 1.46 -12.03 3.66
C PRO A 79 1.97 -10.90 4.57
N GLN A 80 2.07 -11.20 5.87
CA GLN A 80 2.68 -10.38 6.91
C GLN A 80 3.59 -11.24 7.78
N GLY A 81 4.53 -10.61 8.49
CA GLY A 81 5.40 -11.27 9.44
C GLY A 81 6.85 -10.81 9.37
N HIS A 82 7.73 -11.62 9.94
CA HIS A 82 9.15 -11.35 9.96
C HIS A 82 9.71 -11.18 8.53
N GLY A 83 10.57 -10.18 8.34
CA GLY A 83 11.16 -9.88 7.03
C GLY A 83 10.24 -9.16 6.05
N ILE A 84 9.04 -8.75 6.49
CA ILE A 84 8.13 -7.90 5.73
C ILE A 84 7.95 -6.58 6.49
N TRP A 85 8.30 -5.47 5.84
CA TRP A 85 8.13 -4.16 6.45
C TRP A 85 6.99 -3.40 5.80
N ASN A 86 6.21 -2.75 6.64
CA ASN A 86 5.11 -1.89 6.24
C ASN A 86 5.54 -0.43 6.37
N ILE A 87 5.23 0.37 5.37
CA ILE A 87 5.42 1.81 5.35
C ILE A 87 4.07 2.46 5.15
N SER A 88 3.59 3.16 6.17
CA SER A 88 2.27 3.80 6.17
C SER A 88 2.42 5.31 6.21
N LEU A 89 1.85 6.01 5.23
CA LEU A 89 1.71 7.46 5.21
C LEU A 89 0.26 7.81 5.50
N ALA A 90 0.01 8.65 6.50
CA ALA A 90 -1.33 9.11 6.82
C ALA A 90 -1.39 10.63 6.95
N TRP A 91 -2.41 11.27 6.34
CA TRP A 91 -2.61 12.71 6.36
C TRP A 91 -4.07 13.07 6.10
N ARG A 92 -4.48 14.32 6.37
CA ARG A 92 -5.76 14.85 5.90
C ARG A 92 -5.65 15.40 4.49
N GLN A 93 -6.65 15.14 3.67
CA GLN A 93 -6.73 15.61 2.29
C GLN A 93 -8.13 16.11 1.96
N TYR A 94 -8.22 17.29 1.37
CA TYR A 94 -9.47 17.78 0.75
C TYR A 94 -9.54 17.34 -0.71
N GLY A 95 -10.70 16.95 -1.16
CA GLY A 95 -10.99 16.63 -2.56
C GLY A 95 -11.70 15.28 -2.73
N ARG A 96 -11.82 14.85 -3.98
CA ARG A 96 -12.46 13.58 -4.34
C ARG A 96 -11.45 12.44 -4.35
N PRO A 97 -11.70 11.33 -3.65
CA PRO A 97 -10.77 10.18 -3.64
C PRO A 97 -10.42 9.66 -5.04
N LEU A 98 -11.37 9.65 -5.98
CA LEU A 98 -11.14 9.16 -7.35
C LEU A 98 -10.10 9.99 -8.11
N ASP A 99 -10.10 11.32 -7.91
CA ASP A 99 -9.18 12.24 -8.60
C ASP A 99 -7.79 12.23 -7.95
N LEU A 100 -7.73 11.95 -6.65
CA LEU A 100 -6.52 12.04 -5.84
C LEU A 100 -5.84 10.69 -5.58
N ALA A 101 -6.46 9.58 -5.93
CA ALA A 101 -5.90 8.24 -5.70
C ALA A 101 -4.55 8.03 -6.38
N GLY A 102 -4.39 8.47 -7.64
CA GLY A 102 -3.12 8.40 -8.37
C GLY A 102 -2.02 9.24 -7.71
N PRO A 103 -2.23 10.54 -7.46
CA PRO A 103 -1.32 11.39 -6.70
C PRO A 103 -0.93 10.84 -5.33
N ALA A 104 -1.86 10.25 -4.59
CA ALA A 104 -1.59 9.63 -3.28
C ALA A 104 -0.65 8.41 -3.40
N TYR A 105 -0.85 7.53 -4.38
CA TYR A 105 0.12 6.47 -4.67
C TYR A 105 1.48 7.01 -5.09
N ALA A 106 1.53 8.05 -5.93
CA ALA A 106 2.80 8.65 -6.33
C ALA A 106 3.55 9.25 -5.13
N LEU A 107 2.82 9.84 -4.16
CA LEU A 107 3.38 10.34 -2.91
C LEU A 107 4.06 9.23 -2.10
N LEU A 108 3.43 8.07 -1.98
CA LEU A 108 3.98 6.90 -1.31
C LEU A 108 5.16 6.28 -2.08
N CYS A 109 5.03 6.11 -3.40
CA CYS A 109 6.03 5.41 -4.21
C CYS A 109 7.33 6.19 -4.38
N ARG A 110 7.28 7.53 -4.45
CA ARG A 110 8.45 8.38 -4.69
C ARG A 110 9.59 8.20 -3.68
N PRO A 111 9.39 8.26 -2.35
CA PRO A 111 10.46 8.02 -1.38
C PRO A 111 10.99 6.59 -1.45
N LEU A 112 10.15 5.60 -1.71
CA LEU A 112 10.57 4.20 -1.90
C LEU A 112 11.46 4.05 -3.13
N GLN A 113 11.05 4.60 -4.28
CA GLN A 113 11.82 4.56 -5.51
C GLN A 113 13.20 5.24 -5.36
N LYS A 114 13.25 6.38 -4.65
CA LYS A 114 14.51 7.08 -4.34
C LYS A 114 15.41 6.22 -3.45
N ALA A 115 14.85 5.60 -2.39
CA ALA A 115 15.60 4.73 -1.51
C ALA A 115 16.19 3.51 -2.24
N PHE A 116 15.45 2.94 -3.20
CA PHE A 116 15.96 1.89 -4.09
C PHE A 116 17.06 2.40 -5.02
N ALA A 117 16.89 3.58 -5.61
CA ALA A 117 17.88 4.19 -6.49
C ALA A 117 19.21 4.47 -5.76
N ASP A 118 19.16 4.91 -4.50
CA ASP A 118 20.32 5.17 -3.66
C ASP A 118 21.17 3.91 -3.38
N VAL A 119 20.55 2.72 -3.51
CA VAL A 119 21.24 1.43 -3.38
C VAL A 119 21.44 0.74 -4.74
N GLY A 120 21.36 1.49 -5.84
CA GLY A 120 21.64 1.02 -7.19
C GLY A 120 20.53 0.23 -7.87
N ILE A 121 19.32 0.22 -7.32
CA ILE A 121 18.16 -0.53 -7.86
C ILE A 121 17.13 0.40 -8.48
N LYS A 122 16.77 0.14 -9.73
CA LYS A 122 15.65 0.82 -10.40
C LYS A 122 14.35 0.08 -10.11
N ALA A 123 13.50 0.66 -9.25
CA ALA A 123 12.16 0.16 -8.98
C ALA A 123 11.11 1.01 -9.71
N ASN A 124 10.27 0.38 -10.52
CA ASN A 124 9.23 1.05 -11.30
C ASN A 124 7.84 0.66 -10.81
N THR A 125 6.89 1.58 -10.92
CA THR A 125 5.46 1.27 -10.67
C THR A 125 4.92 0.43 -11.82
N GLN A 126 4.52 -0.79 -11.51
CA GLN A 126 3.84 -1.68 -12.45
C GLN A 126 3.15 -2.86 -11.75
N ALA A 127 2.15 -3.42 -12.38
CA ALA A 127 1.61 -4.72 -12.00
C ALA A 127 2.61 -5.85 -12.37
N VAL A 128 2.64 -6.90 -11.55
CA VAL A 128 3.38 -8.14 -11.86
C VAL A 128 2.40 -9.29 -11.74
N GLU A 129 1.88 -9.71 -12.87
CA GLU A 129 0.92 -10.80 -12.95
C GLU A 129 1.47 -12.07 -12.29
N GLY A 130 0.61 -12.75 -11.51
CA GLY A 130 0.99 -13.92 -10.73
C GLY A 130 1.74 -13.62 -9.42
N SER A 131 1.97 -12.35 -9.07
CA SER A 131 2.34 -11.98 -7.70
C SER A 131 1.07 -11.79 -6.85
N PHE A 132 1.17 -11.95 -5.53
CA PHE A 132 0.02 -11.65 -4.66
C PHE A 132 -0.32 -10.13 -4.72
N CYS A 133 -1.63 -9.81 -4.82
CA CYS A 133 -2.15 -8.43 -4.90
C CYS A 133 -1.43 -7.58 -5.97
N ASP A 134 -1.55 -7.93 -7.25
CA ASP A 134 -0.81 -7.39 -8.40
C ASP A 134 -1.32 -6.02 -8.92
N GLY A 135 -1.48 -5.06 -8.05
CA GLY A 135 -1.93 -3.70 -8.39
C GLY A 135 -0.93 -2.88 -9.24
N ARG A 136 -1.44 -1.99 -10.08
CA ARG A 136 -0.64 -1.15 -11.02
C ARG A 136 0.37 -0.19 -10.33
N TYR A 137 0.17 0.10 -9.06
CA TYR A 137 1.06 0.97 -8.27
C TYR A 137 2.04 0.19 -7.39
N ASN A 138 2.11 -1.14 -7.53
CA ASN A 138 3.17 -1.91 -6.91
C ASN A 138 4.52 -1.51 -7.49
N LEU A 139 5.60 -1.69 -6.73
CA LEU A 139 6.94 -1.50 -7.27
C LEU A 139 7.52 -2.86 -7.68
N ALA A 140 8.07 -2.89 -8.89
CA ALA A 140 8.79 -4.03 -9.41
C ALA A 140 10.21 -3.63 -9.81
N VAL A 141 11.10 -4.60 -9.74
CA VAL A 141 12.48 -4.52 -10.18
C VAL A 141 12.74 -5.57 -11.27
N TRP A 142 13.69 -5.27 -12.16
CA TRP A 142 14.10 -6.22 -13.17
C TRP A 142 15.17 -7.16 -12.57
N HIS A 143 14.85 -8.44 -12.47
CA HIS A 143 15.74 -9.44 -11.90
C HIS A 143 15.55 -10.79 -12.59
N GLN A 144 16.67 -11.46 -12.96
CA GLN A 144 16.63 -12.75 -13.69
C GLN A 144 15.75 -12.70 -14.96
N HIS A 145 15.95 -11.67 -15.79
CA HIS A 145 15.26 -11.46 -17.08
C HIS A 145 13.74 -11.26 -17.00
N GLN A 146 13.21 -10.88 -15.85
CA GLN A 146 11.78 -10.58 -15.68
C GLN A 146 11.52 -9.50 -14.63
N ALA A 147 10.36 -8.87 -14.71
CA ALA A 147 9.89 -7.98 -13.66
C ALA A 147 9.41 -8.81 -12.47
N LYS A 148 9.91 -8.49 -11.26
CA LYS A 148 9.51 -9.12 -10.00
C LYS A 148 9.04 -8.06 -9.02
N LYS A 149 7.92 -8.32 -8.36
CA LYS A 149 7.38 -7.42 -7.34
C LYS A 149 8.25 -7.44 -6.10
N ILE A 150 8.59 -6.24 -5.61
CA ILE A 150 9.31 -6.04 -4.35
C ILE A 150 8.48 -5.26 -3.32
N VAL A 151 7.53 -4.41 -3.79
CA VAL A 151 6.63 -3.64 -2.94
C VAL A 151 5.19 -3.82 -3.39
N GLY A 152 4.30 -4.15 -2.46
CA GLY A 152 2.85 -4.04 -2.63
C GLY A 152 2.35 -2.72 -2.10
N THR A 153 1.31 -2.13 -2.73
CA THR A 153 0.72 -0.86 -2.28
C THR A 153 -0.78 -0.95 -2.13
N ALA A 154 -1.32 -0.18 -1.18
CA ALA A 154 -2.76 -0.02 -0.97
C ALA A 154 -3.07 1.38 -0.43
N GLN A 155 -4.35 1.79 -0.48
CA GLN A 155 -4.80 3.03 0.16
C GLN A 155 -6.22 2.89 0.68
N VAL A 156 -6.52 3.69 1.70
CA VAL A 156 -7.85 3.84 2.32
C VAL A 156 -8.16 5.32 2.45
N TRP A 157 -9.40 5.68 2.15
CA TRP A 157 -9.94 7.04 2.29
C TRP A 157 -11.15 7.00 3.19
N ARG A 158 -11.15 7.83 4.24
CA ARG A 158 -12.30 7.97 5.14
C ARG A 158 -12.68 9.43 5.28
N ARG A 159 -13.94 9.74 5.15
CA ARG A 159 -14.43 11.09 5.44
C ARG A 159 -14.10 11.47 6.88
N CYS A 160 -13.70 12.71 7.07
CA CYS A 160 -13.41 13.28 8.38
C CYS A 160 -13.85 14.75 8.46
N ALA A 161 -13.87 15.30 9.67
CA ALA A 161 -14.08 16.72 9.86
C ALA A 161 -12.89 17.54 9.30
N PRO A 162 -13.14 18.78 8.82
CA PRO A 162 -12.06 19.68 8.43
C PRO A 162 -11.11 19.95 9.61
N PRO A 163 -9.82 20.28 9.34
CA PRO A 163 -8.93 20.77 10.38
C PRO A 163 -9.47 22.06 11.01
N LEU A 164 -9.33 22.21 12.32
CA LEU A 164 -9.79 23.42 13.03
C LEU A 164 -9.07 24.70 12.57
N THR A 165 -7.87 24.55 12.03
CA THR A 165 -6.98 25.67 11.61
C THR A 165 -7.18 26.10 10.16
N VAL A 166 -8.01 25.39 9.39
CA VAL A 166 -8.25 25.67 7.96
C VAL A 166 -9.68 26.11 7.79
N PRO A 167 -9.94 27.32 7.25
CA PRO A 167 -11.29 27.72 6.95
C PRO A 167 -11.90 26.74 5.93
N PRO A 168 -13.23 26.45 6.04
CA PRO A 168 -13.85 25.55 5.09
C PRO A 168 -13.72 26.13 3.67
N PRO A 169 -13.32 25.30 2.69
CA PRO A 169 -13.21 25.76 1.31
C PRO A 169 -14.59 26.24 0.82
N THR A 170 -14.59 27.29 0.02
CA THR A 170 -15.80 27.75 -0.64
C THR A 170 -16.28 26.68 -1.61
N ARG A 171 -17.37 26.01 -1.26
CA ARG A 171 -17.95 24.95 -2.11
C ARG A 171 -18.85 25.56 -3.18
N GLN A 172 -18.69 25.14 -4.41
CA GLN A 172 -19.69 25.35 -5.45
C GLN A 172 -20.86 24.37 -5.26
N ALA A 173 -22.06 24.79 -5.62
CA ALA A 173 -23.22 23.90 -5.57
C ALA A 173 -22.98 22.65 -6.41
N GLY A 174 -23.14 21.46 -5.81
CA GLY A 174 -22.90 20.17 -6.47
C GLY A 174 -21.45 19.66 -6.43
N ASP A 175 -20.49 20.37 -5.80
CA ASP A 175 -19.12 19.88 -5.63
C ASP A 175 -19.11 18.68 -4.65
N PRO A 176 -18.73 17.47 -5.12
CA PRO A 176 -18.64 16.26 -4.30
C PRO A 176 -17.36 16.17 -3.46
N SER A 177 -16.50 17.20 -3.49
CA SER A 177 -15.26 17.24 -2.71
C SER A 177 -15.55 17.28 -1.21
N ASP A 178 -14.75 16.57 -0.43
CA ASP A 178 -14.88 16.51 1.02
C ASP A 178 -13.52 16.32 1.70
N TRP A 179 -13.47 16.50 3.02
CA TRP A 179 -12.30 16.18 3.81
C TRP A 179 -12.22 14.68 4.08
N HIS A 180 -11.03 14.14 3.88
CA HIS A 180 -10.71 12.74 4.14
C HIS A 180 -9.43 12.64 4.97
N VAL A 181 -9.37 11.66 5.87
CA VAL A 181 -8.11 11.11 6.34
C VAL A 181 -7.72 9.98 5.38
N VAL A 182 -6.50 10.08 4.87
CA VAL A 182 -5.95 9.17 3.88
C VAL A 182 -4.88 8.31 4.55
N LEU A 183 -4.89 7.02 4.28
CA LEU A 183 -3.81 6.09 4.59
C LEU A 183 -3.31 5.50 3.28
N CYS A 184 -2.06 5.76 2.93
CA CYS A 184 -1.34 5.05 1.88
C CYS A 184 -0.34 4.09 2.51
N HIS A 185 -0.34 2.87 2.06
CA HIS A 185 0.36 1.76 2.68
C HIS A 185 1.22 1.02 1.65
N ALA A 186 2.47 0.76 1.98
CA ALA A 186 3.39 -0.07 1.21
C ALA A 186 3.87 -1.25 2.07
N LEU A 187 3.89 -2.43 1.48
CA LEU A 187 4.47 -3.63 2.04
C LEU A 187 5.73 -3.96 1.27
N VAL A 188 6.88 -3.99 1.92
CA VAL A 188 8.19 -4.23 1.30
C VAL A 188 8.73 -5.58 1.74
N LEU A 189 9.14 -6.38 0.76
CA LEU A 189 9.76 -7.69 0.98
C LEU A 189 11.25 -7.48 1.29
N ILE A 190 11.63 -7.64 2.55
CA ILE A 190 13.00 -7.43 3.04
C ILE A 190 13.78 -8.73 3.02
N HIS A 191 13.31 -9.72 3.81
CA HIS A 191 13.96 -11.03 3.94
C HIS A 191 12.86 -12.07 4.16
N VAL A 192 12.33 -12.61 3.07
CA VAL A 192 11.24 -13.59 3.10
C VAL A 192 11.61 -14.84 2.34
N ASP A 193 11.12 -15.98 2.81
CA ASP A 193 11.07 -17.20 2.01
C ASP A 193 9.91 -17.06 1.01
N HIS A 194 10.27 -16.87 -0.28
CA HIS A 194 9.32 -16.62 -1.35
C HIS A 194 8.35 -17.80 -1.57
N GLU A 195 8.86 -19.03 -1.46
CA GLU A 195 8.03 -20.24 -1.61
C GLU A 195 7.05 -20.36 -0.44
N LEU A 196 7.49 -20.13 0.78
CA LEU A 196 6.67 -20.21 1.98
C LEU A 196 5.51 -19.19 1.95
N VAL A 197 5.81 -17.90 1.73
CA VAL A 197 4.76 -16.87 1.71
C VAL A 197 3.77 -17.06 0.56
N THR A 198 4.27 -17.53 -0.59
CA THR A 198 3.43 -17.83 -1.75
C THR A 198 2.55 -19.07 -1.52
N HIS A 199 3.10 -20.09 -0.87
CA HIS A 199 2.34 -21.30 -0.48
C HIS A 199 1.13 -20.91 0.37
N TYR A 200 1.32 -20.15 1.45
CA TYR A 200 0.22 -19.76 2.33
C TYR A 200 -0.76 -18.79 1.67
N ALA A 201 -0.31 -17.89 0.80
CA ALA A 201 -1.20 -17.05 0.00
C ALA A 201 -2.08 -17.91 -0.94
N ASN A 202 -1.52 -18.92 -1.58
CA ASN A 202 -2.26 -19.88 -2.41
C ASN A 202 -3.20 -20.77 -1.59
N LEU A 203 -2.84 -21.11 -0.37
CA LEU A 203 -3.70 -21.93 0.51
C LEU A 203 -4.99 -21.17 0.88
N VAL A 204 -4.95 -19.83 1.07
CA VAL A 204 -6.17 -19.03 1.22
C VAL A 204 -7.07 -19.18 0.00
N GLU A 205 -6.53 -19.00 -1.21
CA GLU A 205 -7.31 -19.10 -2.44
C GLU A 205 -7.90 -20.52 -2.62
N GLN A 206 -7.12 -21.55 -2.28
CA GLN A 206 -7.56 -22.95 -2.36
C GLN A 206 -8.66 -23.25 -1.34
N THR A 207 -8.53 -22.84 -0.08
CA THR A 207 -9.54 -23.09 0.96
C THR A 207 -10.85 -22.36 0.70
N LEU A 208 -10.78 -21.24 -0.01
CA LEU A 208 -11.94 -20.50 -0.51
C LEU A 208 -12.41 -20.97 -1.90
N GLU A 209 -11.84 -22.03 -2.46
CA GLU A 209 -12.19 -22.57 -3.82
C GLU A 209 -12.09 -21.51 -4.93
N ARG A 210 -11.14 -20.58 -4.80
CA ARG A 210 -10.87 -19.55 -5.80
C ARG A 210 -9.84 -20.03 -6.81
N THR A 211 -9.92 -19.53 -8.03
CA THR A 211 -9.02 -19.92 -9.14
C THR A 211 -7.71 -19.16 -9.16
N GLN A 212 -7.61 -18.05 -8.43
CA GLN A 212 -6.39 -17.24 -8.36
C GLN A 212 -5.21 -18.08 -7.87
N ARG A 213 -4.05 -17.91 -8.54
CA ARG A 213 -2.79 -18.56 -8.15
C ARG A 213 -1.64 -17.57 -8.23
N TYR A 214 -0.72 -17.70 -7.27
CA TYR A 214 0.47 -16.87 -7.13
C TYR A 214 1.73 -17.72 -7.35
N HIS A 215 2.79 -17.10 -7.81
CA HIS A 215 4.06 -17.76 -8.14
C HIS A 215 5.22 -17.09 -7.41
N ALA A 216 6.02 -17.87 -6.69
CA ALA A 216 7.16 -17.38 -5.92
C ALA A 216 8.21 -16.66 -6.79
N GLN A 217 8.32 -17.06 -8.07
CA GLN A 217 9.24 -16.45 -9.03
C GLN A 217 8.82 -15.03 -9.44
N ARG A 218 7.60 -14.61 -9.13
CA ARG A 218 7.06 -13.27 -9.47
C ARG A 218 7.33 -12.23 -8.39
N ILE A 219 7.94 -12.63 -7.28
CA ILE A 219 8.33 -11.74 -6.19
C ILE A 219 9.84 -11.78 -5.96
N VAL A 220 10.37 -10.76 -5.30
CA VAL A 220 11.77 -10.66 -4.91
C VAL A 220 11.88 -9.87 -3.61
N SER A 221 12.89 -10.12 -2.79
CA SER A 221 13.17 -9.39 -1.56
C SER A 221 14.52 -8.65 -1.64
N LEU A 222 14.74 -7.68 -0.75
CA LEU A 222 16.03 -6.98 -0.63
C LEU A 222 17.18 -7.96 -0.43
N ASN A 223 16.99 -8.96 0.43
CA ASN A 223 18.00 -10.00 0.69
C ASN A 223 18.36 -10.77 -0.58
N THR A 224 17.40 -11.10 -1.44
CA THR A 224 17.65 -11.78 -2.73
C THR A 224 18.47 -10.90 -3.68
N LEU A 225 18.36 -9.58 -3.57
CA LEU A 225 19.13 -8.60 -4.35
C LEU A 225 20.48 -8.26 -3.71
N ASN A 226 20.86 -8.91 -2.59
CA ASN A 226 22.07 -8.63 -1.80
C ASN A 226 22.16 -7.17 -1.31
N ILE A 227 21.03 -6.58 -0.93
CA ILE A 227 20.95 -5.22 -0.41
C ILE A 227 20.82 -5.27 1.12
N SER A 228 21.66 -4.49 1.83
CA SER A 228 21.52 -4.32 3.28
C SER A 228 20.21 -3.63 3.61
N SER A 229 19.43 -4.28 4.48
CA SER A 229 18.16 -3.75 4.98
C SER A 229 18.35 -2.46 5.79
N GLU A 230 19.42 -2.36 6.59
CA GLU A 230 19.77 -1.18 7.38
C GLU A 230 20.12 0.01 6.49
N GLN A 231 20.96 -0.24 5.46
CA GLN A 231 21.35 0.80 4.50
C GLN A 231 20.11 1.34 3.77
N TRP A 232 19.28 0.43 3.25
CA TRP A 232 18.05 0.80 2.54
C TRP A 232 17.08 1.56 3.46
N LEU A 233 16.90 1.10 4.71
CA LEU A 233 16.04 1.75 5.71
C LEU A 233 16.51 3.18 5.99
N SER A 234 17.80 3.39 6.18
CA SER A 234 18.37 4.71 6.40
C SER A 234 18.05 5.68 5.25
N ARG A 235 18.17 5.21 4.00
CA ARG A 235 17.82 5.98 2.80
C ARG A 235 16.32 6.28 2.73
N LEU A 236 15.49 5.27 3.01
CA LEU A 236 14.04 5.46 3.05
C LEU A 236 13.63 6.50 4.11
N GLN A 237 14.16 6.41 5.33
CA GLN A 237 13.87 7.38 6.39
C GLN A 237 14.29 8.80 5.99
N TYR A 238 15.45 8.95 5.33
CA TYR A 238 15.89 10.24 4.80
C TYR A 238 14.87 10.82 3.80
N HIS A 239 14.45 10.03 2.79
CA HIS A 239 13.50 10.50 1.78
C HIS A 239 12.10 10.75 2.34
N LEU A 240 11.65 9.96 3.31
CA LEU A 240 10.37 10.19 3.99
C LEU A 240 10.37 11.52 4.76
N ARG A 241 11.46 11.87 5.44
CA ARG A 241 11.57 13.17 6.16
C ARG A 241 11.59 14.37 5.21
N GLN A 242 12.05 14.19 3.97
CA GLN A 242 12.03 15.22 2.93
C GLN A 242 10.71 15.27 2.15
N GLN A 243 9.81 14.32 2.40
CA GLN A 243 8.53 14.24 1.69
C GLN A 243 7.56 15.28 2.24
N ALA A 244 7.25 16.30 1.40
CA ALA A 244 6.22 17.26 1.74
C ALA A 244 4.84 16.61 1.78
N VAL A 245 4.05 17.00 2.75
CA VAL A 245 2.63 16.65 2.82
C VAL A 245 1.90 17.47 1.76
N PRO A 246 0.96 16.91 1.01
CA PRO A 246 0.12 17.68 0.11
C PRO A 246 -0.57 18.81 0.86
N HIS A 247 -0.48 20.03 0.34
CA HIS A 247 -1.18 21.16 0.93
C HIS A 247 -2.69 20.96 0.78
N ASP A 248 -3.44 21.48 1.76
CA ASP A 248 -4.91 21.49 1.79
C ASP A 248 -5.55 22.31 0.64
N GLN A 249 -4.74 22.87 -0.25
CA GLN A 249 -5.22 23.53 -1.47
C GLN A 249 -5.39 22.47 -2.55
N ALA A 250 -6.54 22.52 -3.21
CA ALA A 250 -6.82 21.74 -4.41
C ALA A 250 -5.59 21.77 -5.33
N LEU A 251 -5.08 20.60 -5.68
CA LEU A 251 -4.14 20.50 -6.79
C LEU A 251 -4.80 21.22 -7.97
N PRO A 252 -4.07 22.07 -8.71
CA PRO A 252 -4.65 22.77 -9.84
C PRO A 252 -5.33 21.73 -10.72
N SER A 253 -6.65 21.90 -10.92
CA SER A 253 -7.38 21.16 -11.92
C SER A 253 -6.61 21.37 -13.22
N HIS A 254 -6.12 20.31 -13.84
CA HIS A 254 -5.69 20.40 -15.22
C HIS A 254 -6.90 20.89 -16.00
N SER A 255 -6.93 22.20 -16.28
CA SER A 255 -7.82 22.78 -17.26
C SER A 255 -7.46 22.10 -18.58
N GLY A 256 -8.32 21.19 -18.98
CA GLY A 256 -8.20 20.49 -20.23
C GLY A 256 -8.20 21.46 -21.38
N SER A 257 -7.31 21.26 -22.26
CA SER A 257 -7.47 21.53 -23.68
C SER A 257 -6.58 20.54 -24.40
N ASN A 258 -7.19 19.48 -24.89
CA ASN A 258 -7.27 19.15 -26.30
C ASN A 258 -7.87 17.75 -26.46
N HIS A 259 -9.03 17.78 -27.11
CA HIS A 259 -9.58 16.63 -27.79
C HIS A 259 -8.55 16.11 -28.80
N GLU A 260 -8.04 14.92 -28.58
CA GLU A 260 -7.67 14.02 -29.66
C GLU A 260 -8.38 12.69 -29.40
N GLN A 261 -9.40 12.49 -30.24
CA GLN A 261 -10.10 11.22 -30.39
C GLN A 261 -9.11 10.20 -30.97
N HIS A 262 -8.66 9.25 -30.16
CA HIS A 262 -8.18 7.97 -30.65
C HIS A 262 -9.16 6.88 -30.20
N SER A 263 -10.01 6.51 -31.16
CA SER A 263 -10.86 5.32 -31.13
C SER A 263 -10.02 4.07 -30.85
N LEU A 264 -10.32 3.38 -29.77
CA LEU A 264 -9.82 2.04 -29.47
C LEU A 264 -10.66 1.02 -30.24
N PRO A 265 -10.06 -0.03 -30.83
CA PRO A 265 -10.81 -1.09 -31.51
C PRO A 265 -11.50 -1.99 -30.49
N ILE A 266 -12.78 -2.25 -30.79
CA ILE A 266 -13.63 -3.24 -30.13
C ILE A 266 -13.11 -4.61 -30.58
N PHE A 267 -12.73 -5.45 -29.64
CA PHE A 267 -12.58 -6.88 -29.90
C PHE A 267 -13.75 -7.62 -29.24
N SER A 268 -14.46 -8.30 -30.14
CA SER A 268 -15.54 -9.27 -29.89
C SER A 268 -15.05 -10.50 -29.13
#